data_aad1fa05e9464360d41bbbb301e3c599
#
_entry.id   aad1fa05e9464360d41bbbb301e3c599
#
_cell.length_a   1.000
_cell.length_b   1.000
_cell.length_c   1.000
_cell.angle_alpha   90.00
_cell.angle_beta   90.00
_cell.angle_gamma   90.00
#
_symmetry.space_group_name_H-M   'P 1'
#
loop_
_entity.id
_entity.type
_entity.pdbx_description
1 polymer ?
#
loop_
_entity_poly.entity_id
_entity_poly.type
_entity_poly.pdbx_seq_one_letter_code
_entity_poly.pdbx_strand_id
1 'polypeptide(L)'
;RSFYRLSDKGLRLTRRAEAKIYRAELPAWDGKWLLLLSEGMDKATLADVKKQLIWQGFGTLAPSLMASPSQQLADVQTLLHEAGVAENVICFEAHSPLALSRAALRSRVEECWQLSEQNLMYETFIDSFRPLLPLLREATPAELTPERCFQIQRLLIHFYRRVVLKDPLLPEELLPSHWAGQTARQLCINIYQRVAPGALAFVSEKG
;
A
#
# COMPACT_ATOMS: atom_id res chain seq x y z
N ARG A 1 5.93 -31.71 -16.63
CA ARG A 1 6.12 -30.55 -15.74
C ARG A 1 5.50 -29.35 -16.44
N SER A 2 4.51 -28.73 -15.81
CA SER A 2 3.91 -27.49 -16.33
C SER A 2 4.75 -26.31 -15.86
N PHE A 3 5.15 -25.43 -16.79
CA PHE A 3 5.85 -24.19 -16.45
C PHE A 3 4.84 -23.02 -16.51
N TYR A 4 4.75 -22.27 -15.45
CA TYR A 4 3.93 -21.07 -15.38
C TYR A 4 4.83 -19.82 -15.42
N ARG A 5 4.49 -18.88 -16.30
CA ARG A 5 5.15 -17.57 -16.39
C ARG A 5 4.12 -16.49 -16.09
N LEU A 6 4.50 -15.50 -15.28
CA LEU A 6 3.67 -14.33 -15.09
C LEU A 6 3.52 -13.56 -16.41
N SER A 7 2.31 -13.12 -16.71
CA SER A 7 2.08 -12.16 -17.79
C SER A 7 2.75 -10.82 -17.45
N ASP A 8 2.96 -9.95 -18.44
CA ASP A 8 3.53 -8.61 -18.19
C ASP A 8 2.69 -7.80 -17.20
N LYS A 9 1.35 -7.92 -17.26
CA LYS A 9 0.43 -7.36 -16.27
C LYS A 9 0.69 -7.95 -14.89
N GLY A 10 0.87 -9.27 -14.77
CA GLY A 10 1.19 -9.94 -13.52
C GLY A 10 2.52 -9.47 -12.93
N LEU A 11 3.55 -9.32 -13.75
CA LEU A 11 4.86 -8.81 -13.33
C LEU A 11 4.78 -7.38 -12.80
N ARG A 12 4.02 -6.48 -13.49
CA ARG A 12 3.82 -5.11 -13.00
C ARG A 12 3.10 -5.07 -11.65
N LEU A 13 2.05 -5.87 -11.49
CA LEU A 13 1.31 -5.98 -10.23
C LEU A 13 2.19 -6.49 -9.08
N THR A 14 3.02 -7.50 -9.35
CA THR A 14 3.97 -8.05 -8.35
C THR A 14 5.00 -7.00 -7.94
N ARG A 15 5.63 -6.32 -8.90
CA ARG A 15 6.61 -5.25 -8.61
C ARG A 15 6.00 -4.12 -7.79
N ARG A 16 4.76 -3.71 -8.09
CA ARG A 16 4.04 -2.70 -7.29
C ARG A 16 3.77 -3.18 -5.86
N ALA A 17 3.34 -4.43 -5.71
CA ALA A 17 3.12 -5.02 -4.40
C ALA A 17 4.43 -5.07 -3.60
N GLU A 18 5.52 -5.49 -4.21
CA GLU A 18 6.85 -5.50 -3.60
C GLU A 18 7.29 -4.09 -3.21
N ALA A 19 7.10 -3.11 -4.09
CA ALA A 19 7.41 -1.71 -3.78
C ALA A 19 6.60 -1.20 -2.57
N LYS A 20 5.31 -1.54 -2.44
CA LYS A 20 4.52 -1.19 -1.26
C LYS A 20 5.04 -1.84 0.02
N ILE A 21 5.42 -3.11 -0.03
CA ILE A 21 5.88 -3.88 1.13
C ILE A 21 7.27 -3.42 1.60
N TYR A 22 8.19 -3.18 0.67
CA TYR A 22 9.61 -2.93 0.95
C TYR A 22 10.02 -1.46 0.82
N ARG A 23 9.10 -0.56 0.51
CA ARG A 23 9.40 0.87 0.36
C ARG A 23 9.97 1.45 1.65
N ALA A 24 11.10 2.13 1.56
CA ALA A 24 11.78 2.69 2.72
C ALA A 24 11.11 3.98 3.24
N GLU A 25 10.74 4.91 2.36
CA GLU A 25 10.18 6.22 2.73
C GLU A 25 9.09 6.64 1.74
N LEU A 26 8.14 7.42 2.20
CA LEU A 26 7.20 8.12 1.35
C LEU A 26 7.87 9.41 0.85
N PRO A 27 7.74 9.78 -0.43
CA PRO A 27 8.26 11.05 -0.90
C PRO A 27 7.51 12.20 -0.23
N ALA A 28 8.22 13.31 -0.01
CA ALA A 28 7.58 14.55 0.40
C ALA A 28 6.54 14.97 -0.65
N TRP A 29 5.39 15.45 -0.17
CA TRP A 29 4.33 15.90 -1.04
C TRP A 29 4.60 17.32 -1.55
N ASP A 30 4.49 17.52 -2.85
CA ASP A 30 4.68 18.82 -3.51
C ASP A 30 3.39 19.67 -3.57
N GLY A 31 2.30 19.22 -2.95
CA GLY A 31 0.99 19.89 -2.94
C GLY A 31 0.15 19.64 -4.19
N LYS A 32 0.62 18.81 -5.12
CA LYS A 32 -0.09 18.52 -6.36
C LYS A 32 -1.06 17.36 -6.19
N TRP A 33 -2.09 17.40 -7.02
CA TRP A 33 -3.10 16.37 -7.17
C TRP A 33 -3.25 16.01 -8.65
N LEU A 34 -3.37 14.74 -8.93
CA LEU A 34 -3.86 14.27 -10.21
C LEU A 34 -5.36 13.99 -10.07
N LEU A 35 -6.17 14.71 -10.81
CA LEU A 35 -7.63 14.58 -10.86
C LEU A 35 -8.03 13.88 -12.16
N LEU A 36 -8.95 12.93 -12.07
CA LEU A 36 -9.50 12.18 -13.19
C LEU A 36 -11.01 12.38 -13.22
N LEU A 37 -11.50 13.08 -14.23
CA LEU A 37 -12.92 13.25 -14.49
C LEU A 37 -13.35 12.24 -15.56
N SER A 38 -14.26 11.35 -15.21
CA SER A 38 -14.79 10.32 -16.09
C SER A 38 -16.11 10.77 -16.70
N GLU A 39 -16.26 10.65 -18.01
CA GLU A 39 -17.47 11.03 -18.76
C GLU A 39 -17.80 9.99 -19.84
N GLY A 40 -19.09 9.79 -20.10
CA GLY A 40 -19.55 8.97 -21.23
C GLY A 40 -19.31 7.47 -21.11
N MET A 41 -18.98 6.94 -19.91
CA MET A 41 -18.82 5.51 -19.69
C MET A 41 -20.12 4.87 -19.17
N ASP A 42 -20.35 3.62 -19.60
CA ASP A 42 -21.37 2.78 -18.94
C ASP A 42 -20.96 2.44 -17.49
N LYS A 43 -21.96 2.04 -16.67
CA LYS A 43 -21.75 1.79 -15.25
C LYS A 43 -20.76 0.65 -14.95
N ALA A 44 -20.73 -0.39 -15.77
CA ALA A 44 -19.87 -1.55 -15.54
C ALA A 44 -18.40 -1.18 -15.83
N THR A 45 -18.13 -0.58 -16.97
CA THR A 45 -16.82 -0.08 -17.36
C THR A 45 -16.27 0.92 -16.34
N LEU A 46 -17.10 1.88 -15.92
CA LEU A 46 -16.72 2.85 -14.89
C LEU A 46 -16.37 2.18 -13.55
N ALA A 47 -17.10 1.15 -13.15
CA ALA A 47 -16.83 0.42 -11.90
C ALA A 47 -15.49 -0.33 -11.97
N ASP A 48 -15.19 -0.97 -13.09
CA ASP A 48 -13.92 -1.70 -13.29
C ASP A 48 -12.72 -0.76 -13.33
N VAL A 49 -12.83 0.37 -14.03
CA VAL A 49 -11.78 1.40 -14.07
C VAL A 49 -11.53 1.99 -12.68
N LYS A 50 -12.60 2.34 -11.95
CA LYS A 50 -12.48 2.82 -10.57
C LYS A 50 -11.78 1.82 -9.67
N LYS A 51 -12.13 0.53 -9.73
CA LYS A 51 -11.47 -0.52 -8.95
C LYS A 51 -9.97 -0.57 -9.22
N GLN A 52 -9.55 -0.46 -10.48
CA GLN A 52 -8.14 -0.44 -10.85
C GLN A 52 -7.43 0.82 -10.33
N LEU A 53 -8.07 2.00 -10.42
CA LEU A 53 -7.53 3.27 -9.93
C LEU A 53 -7.44 3.30 -8.40
N ILE A 54 -8.46 2.80 -7.69
CA ILE A 54 -8.43 2.67 -6.21
C ILE A 54 -7.25 1.80 -5.78
N TRP A 55 -7.02 0.69 -6.48
CA TRP A 55 -5.87 -0.18 -6.19
C TRP A 55 -4.52 0.54 -6.40
N GLN A 56 -4.49 1.58 -7.24
CA GLN A 56 -3.32 2.45 -7.44
C GLN A 56 -3.21 3.60 -6.43
N GLY A 57 -4.17 3.75 -5.51
CA GLY A 57 -4.16 4.79 -4.49
C GLY A 57 -5.03 6.01 -4.80
N PHE A 58 -5.88 5.93 -5.84
CA PHE A 58 -6.89 6.98 -6.06
C PHE A 58 -8.02 6.89 -5.04
N GLY A 59 -8.50 8.05 -4.60
CA GLY A 59 -9.75 8.20 -3.85
C GLY A 59 -10.87 8.75 -4.74
N THR A 60 -12.11 8.44 -4.38
CA THR A 60 -13.28 8.92 -5.09
C THR A 60 -13.82 10.19 -4.43
N LEU A 61 -13.58 11.36 -5.03
CA LEU A 61 -14.08 12.65 -4.53
C LEU A 61 -15.56 12.88 -4.83
N ALA A 62 -16.02 12.39 -5.99
CA ALA A 62 -17.40 12.44 -6.45
C ALA A 62 -17.67 11.24 -7.41
N PRO A 63 -18.92 10.95 -7.78
CA PRO A 63 -19.25 9.80 -8.63
C PRO A 63 -18.46 9.70 -9.94
N SER A 64 -18.08 10.84 -10.54
CA SER A 64 -17.28 10.91 -11.78
C SER A 64 -15.86 11.45 -11.55
N LEU A 65 -15.47 11.79 -10.33
CA LEU A 65 -14.21 12.47 -10.02
C LEU A 65 -13.37 11.64 -9.06
N MET A 66 -12.19 11.24 -9.49
CA MET A 66 -11.19 10.58 -8.66
C MET A 66 -9.95 11.47 -8.51
N ALA A 67 -9.21 11.30 -7.42
CA ALA A 67 -8.00 12.07 -7.15
C ALA A 67 -6.89 11.19 -6.58
N SER A 68 -5.66 11.55 -6.85
CA SER A 68 -4.48 11.00 -6.17
C SER A 68 -3.44 12.10 -5.94
N PRO A 69 -2.81 12.17 -4.74
CA PRO A 69 -1.72 13.09 -4.47
C PRO A 69 -0.35 12.50 -4.80
N SER A 70 -0.26 11.23 -5.21
CA SER A 70 0.99 10.49 -5.31
C SER A 70 1.23 9.80 -6.64
N GLN A 71 0.27 9.85 -7.57
CA GLN A 71 0.40 9.17 -8.86
C GLN A 71 0.97 10.10 -9.94
N GLN A 72 1.77 9.50 -10.84
CA GLN A 72 2.29 10.20 -12.01
C GLN A 72 1.32 10.07 -13.19
N LEU A 73 1.15 11.14 -13.95
CA LEU A 73 0.25 11.18 -15.11
C LEU A 73 0.57 10.07 -16.13
N ALA A 74 1.85 9.83 -16.42
CA ALA A 74 2.27 8.81 -17.39
C ALA A 74 1.83 7.39 -17.02
N ASP A 75 1.90 7.04 -15.72
CA ASP A 75 1.46 5.72 -15.24
C ASP A 75 -0.04 5.53 -15.38
N VAL A 76 -0.80 6.60 -15.13
CA VAL A 76 -2.25 6.62 -15.25
C VAL A 76 -2.69 6.56 -16.71
N GLN A 77 -2.05 7.33 -17.58
CA GLN A 77 -2.32 7.27 -19.02
C GLN A 77 -2.14 5.86 -19.57
N THR A 78 -1.06 5.18 -19.20
CA THR A 78 -0.83 3.78 -19.60
C THR A 78 -1.97 2.87 -19.16
N LEU A 79 -2.45 3.01 -17.91
CA LEU A 79 -3.58 2.23 -17.41
C LEU A 79 -4.87 2.49 -18.17
N LEU A 80 -5.19 3.77 -18.44
CA LEU A 80 -6.41 4.16 -19.15
C LEU A 80 -6.40 3.68 -20.61
N HIS A 81 -5.24 3.71 -21.28
CA HIS A 81 -5.06 3.13 -22.60
C HIS A 81 -5.23 1.61 -22.59
N GLU A 82 -4.61 0.90 -21.65
CA GLU A 82 -4.78 -0.55 -21.52
C GLU A 82 -6.23 -0.96 -21.21
N ALA A 83 -6.97 -0.11 -20.51
CA ALA A 83 -8.40 -0.30 -20.23
C ALA A 83 -9.31 0.10 -21.40
N GLY A 84 -8.78 0.73 -22.45
CA GLY A 84 -9.54 1.20 -23.60
C GLY A 84 -10.48 2.38 -23.31
N VAL A 85 -10.21 3.18 -22.26
CA VAL A 85 -11.08 4.27 -21.80
C VAL A 85 -10.40 5.64 -21.77
N ALA A 86 -9.24 5.77 -22.41
CA ALA A 86 -8.46 7.00 -22.39
C ALA A 86 -9.27 8.22 -22.92
N GLU A 87 -10.11 8.03 -23.92
CA GLU A 87 -10.95 9.09 -24.51
C GLU A 87 -12.13 9.50 -23.60
N ASN A 88 -12.44 8.72 -22.57
CA ASN A 88 -13.54 8.96 -21.64
C ASN A 88 -13.07 9.58 -20.31
N VAL A 89 -11.78 9.92 -20.18
CA VAL A 89 -11.20 10.45 -18.95
C VAL A 89 -10.42 11.71 -19.24
N ILE A 90 -10.80 12.80 -18.58
CA ILE A 90 -10.05 14.04 -18.59
C ILE A 90 -9.15 14.07 -17.37
N CYS A 91 -7.84 14.26 -17.59
CA CYS A 91 -6.85 14.34 -16.54
C CYS A 91 -6.49 15.81 -16.26
N PHE A 92 -6.46 16.19 -14.99
CA PHE A 92 -6.04 17.50 -14.54
C PHE A 92 -4.93 17.36 -13.50
N GLU A 93 -3.91 18.19 -13.61
CA GLU A 93 -3.02 18.47 -12.50
C GLU A 93 -3.56 19.68 -11.73
N ALA A 94 -3.78 19.53 -10.43
CA ALA A 94 -4.32 20.58 -9.58
C ALA A 94 -3.38 20.82 -8.38
N HIS A 95 -3.38 22.03 -7.86
CA HIS A 95 -2.64 22.37 -6.65
C HIS A 95 -3.61 22.85 -5.58
N SER A 96 -3.53 22.27 -4.39
CA SER A 96 -4.33 22.68 -3.24
C SER A 96 -3.46 23.42 -2.24
N PRO A 97 -3.64 24.75 -2.05
CA PRO A 97 -2.96 25.46 -0.98
C PRO A 97 -3.56 25.02 0.37
N LEU A 98 -2.84 24.18 1.11
CA LEU A 98 -3.25 23.61 2.41
C LEU A 98 -3.73 24.66 3.42
N ALA A 99 -3.28 25.91 3.28
CA ALA A 99 -3.61 26.98 4.22
C ALA A 99 -5.09 27.39 4.24
N LEU A 100 -5.80 27.27 3.10
CA LEU A 100 -7.16 27.81 2.96
C LEU A 100 -8.27 26.85 3.40
N SER A 101 -8.03 25.53 3.43
CA SER A 101 -9.09 24.53 3.67
C SER A 101 -8.60 23.26 4.36
N ARG A 102 -7.60 23.37 5.22
CA ARG A 102 -6.93 22.20 5.84
C ARG A 102 -7.91 21.24 6.51
N ALA A 103 -8.88 21.75 7.28
CA ALA A 103 -9.84 20.88 7.97
C ALA A 103 -10.78 20.16 6.99
N ALA A 104 -11.33 20.89 6.01
CA ALA A 104 -12.20 20.31 4.99
C ALA A 104 -11.47 19.30 4.11
N LEU A 105 -10.22 19.59 3.73
CA LEU A 105 -9.38 18.67 2.96
C LEU A 105 -9.10 17.38 3.74
N ARG A 106 -8.71 17.47 5.01
CA ARG A 106 -8.46 16.31 5.87
C ARG A 106 -9.71 15.45 6.04
N SER A 107 -10.86 16.06 6.32
CA SER A 107 -12.13 15.34 6.44
C SER A 107 -12.48 14.60 5.15
N ARG A 108 -12.29 15.23 4.00
CA ARG A 108 -12.57 14.61 2.70
C ARG A 108 -11.55 13.49 2.39
N VAL A 109 -10.28 13.68 2.69
CA VAL A 109 -9.25 12.65 2.55
C VAL A 109 -9.55 11.45 3.43
N GLU A 110 -9.87 11.68 4.71
CA GLU A 110 -10.28 10.64 5.65
C GLU A 110 -11.41 9.76 5.09
N GLU A 111 -12.47 10.41 4.59
CA GLU A 111 -13.64 9.76 4.04
C GLU A 111 -13.32 9.00 2.73
N CYS A 112 -12.64 9.66 1.77
CA CYS A 112 -12.40 9.11 0.44
C CYS A 112 -11.46 7.91 0.42
N TRP A 113 -10.51 7.85 1.36
CA TRP A 113 -9.54 6.76 1.47
C TRP A 113 -9.78 5.84 2.67
N GLN A 114 -10.87 6.05 3.43
CA GLN A 114 -11.27 5.22 4.58
C GLN A 114 -10.10 5.04 5.58
N LEU A 115 -9.40 6.14 5.90
CA LEU A 115 -8.16 6.10 6.66
C LEU A 115 -8.34 5.53 8.07
N SER A 116 -9.47 5.77 8.72
CA SER A 116 -9.78 5.19 10.04
C SER A 116 -9.83 3.67 9.99
N GLU A 117 -10.44 3.07 8.96
CA GLU A 117 -10.49 1.62 8.80
C GLU A 117 -9.09 1.06 8.53
N GLN A 118 -8.32 1.73 7.68
CA GLN A 118 -6.95 1.35 7.38
C GLN A 118 -6.05 1.47 8.63
N ASN A 119 -6.22 2.52 9.44
CA ASN A 119 -5.49 2.71 10.69
C ASN A 119 -5.77 1.57 11.69
N LEU A 120 -7.03 1.19 11.85
CA LEU A 120 -7.43 0.07 12.70
C LEU A 120 -6.77 -1.26 12.28
N MET A 121 -6.62 -1.48 10.97
CA MET A 121 -5.90 -2.67 10.49
C MET A 121 -4.42 -2.64 10.87
N TYR A 122 -3.76 -1.47 10.84
CA TYR A 122 -2.39 -1.31 11.32
C TYR A 122 -2.27 -1.52 12.82
N GLU A 123 -3.19 -0.96 13.61
CA GLU A 123 -3.24 -1.16 15.07
C GLU A 123 -3.39 -2.64 15.41
N THR A 124 -4.30 -3.34 14.74
CA THR A 124 -4.50 -4.80 14.91
C THR A 124 -3.22 -5.60 14.60
N PHE A 125 -2.50 -5.21 13.53
CA PHE A 125 -1.21 -5.81 13.21
C PHE A 125 -0.17 -5.54 14.32
N ILE A 126 -0.09 -4.29 14.79
CA ILE A 126 0.84 -3.90 15.85
C ILE A 126 0.57 -4.69 17.14
N ASP A 127 -0.69 -4.79 17.56
CA ASP A 127 -1.07 -5.50 18.77
C ASP A 127 -0.77 -6.99 18.69
N SER A 128 -0.91 -7.57 17.49
CA SER A 128 -0.61 -8.98 17.26
C SER A 128 0.89 -9.31 17.29
N PHE A 129 1.74 -8.40 16.80
CA PHE A 129 3.16 -8.68 16.62
C PHE A 129 4.10 -7.97 17.61
N ARG A 130 3.67 -6.88 18.25
CA ARG A 130 4.48 -6.18 19.26
C ARG A 130 4.95 -7.09 20.41
N PRO A 131 4.13 -8.03 20.93
CA PRO A 131 4.58 -8.95 21.99
C PRO A 131 5.74 -9.86 21.60
N LEU A 132 6.00 -10.06 20.30
CA LEU A 132 7.13 -10.86 19.84
C LEU A 132 8.49 -10.16 20.04
N LEU A 133 8.55 -8.82 20.09
CA LEU A 133 9.83 -8.11 20.18
C LEU A 133 10.64 -8.48 21.44
N PRO A 134 10.09 -8.42 22.66
CA PRO A 134 10.83 -8.84 23.85
C PRO A 134 11.22 -10.33 23.78
N LEU A 135 10.31 -11.19 23.35
CA LEU A 135 10.58 -12.62 23.21
C LEU A 135 11.74 -12.91 22.25
N LEU A 136 11.79 -12.21 21.12
CA LEU A 136 12.88 -12.37 20.14
C LEU A 136 14.22 -11.79 20.62
N ARG A 137 14.20 -10.80 21.52
CA ARG A 137 15.43 -10.24 22.12
C ARG A 137 16.06 -11.19 23.13
N GLU A 138 15.22 -11.83 23.93
CA GLU A 138 15.61 -12.71 25.04
C GLU A 138 15.84 -14.17 24.59
N ALA A 139 15.31 -14.54 23.40
CA ALA A 139 15.39 -15.91 22.90
C ALA A 139 16.85 -16.37 22.69
N THR A 140 17.15 -17.54 23.24
CA THR A 140 18.40 -18.24 23.00
C THR A 140 18.47 -18.83 21.59
N PRO A 141 19.66 -19.16 21.06
CA PRO A 141 19.79 -19.85 19.77
C PRO A 141 19.04 -21.19 19.70
N ALA A 142 18.89 -21.87 20.82
CA ALA A 142 18.14 -23.14 20.90
C ALA A 142 16.62 -22.92 20.76
N GLU A 143 16.12 -21.79 21.21
CA GLU A 143 14.70 -21.44 21.11
C GLU A 143 14.37 -20.83 19.75
N LEU A 144 15.29 -20.06 19.17
CA LEU A 144 15.12 -19.40 17.87
C LEU A 144 15.76 -20.25 16.76
N THR A 145 15.22 -21.47 16.56
CA THR A 145 15.69 -22.38 15.52
C THR A 145 15.47 -21.82 14.11
N PRO A 146 16.24 -22.26 13.09
CA PRO A 146 16.03 -21.87 11.69
C PRO A 146 14.58 -22.04 11.21
N GLU A 147 13.95 -23.14 11.57
CA GLU A 147 12.55 -23.42 11.23
C GLU A 147 11.58 -22.41 11.88
N ARG A 148 11.75 -22.10 13.17
CA ARG A 148 10.93 -21.10 13.86
C ARG A 148 11.13 -19.70 13.25
N CYS A 149 12.35 -19.34 12.91
CA CYS A 149 12.64 -18.09 12.20
C CYS A 149 11.87 -18.02 10.87
N PHE A 150 11.88 -19.07 10.09
CA PHE A 150 11.14 -19.15 8.82
C PHE A 150 9.64 -19.03 9.04
N GLN A 151 9.06 -19.73 10.03
CA GLN A 151 7.64 -19.66 10.35
C GLN A 151 7.23 -18.24 10.77
N ILE A 152 7.99 -17.60 11.67
CA ILE A 152 7.73 -16.22 12.10
C ILE A 152 7.80 -15.25 10.91
N GLN A 153 8.84 -15.37 10.07
CA GLN A 153 8.99 -14.53 8.90
C GLN A 153 7.79 -14.66 7.94
N ARG A 154 7.35 -15.88 7.68
CA ARG A 154 6.21 -16.17 6.78
C ARG A 154 4.92 -15.58 7.32
N LEU A 155 4.63 -15.77 8.61
CA LEU A 155 3.44 -15.19 9.24
C LEU A 155 3.50 -13.66 9.27
N LEU A 156 4.62 -13.08 9.70
CA LEU A 156 4.81 -11.63 9.72
C LEU A 156 4.51 -10.99 8.36
N ILE A 157 5.16 -11.48 7.31
CA ILE A 157 4.96 -10.94 5.96
C ILE A 157 3.54 -11.20 5.45
N HIS A 158 2.95 -12.36 5.75
CA HIS A 158 1.57 -12.65 5.38
C HIS A 158 0.58 -11.64 5.95
N PHE A 159 0.67 -11.36 7.26
CA PHE A 159 -0.23 -10.41 7.92
C PHE A 159 0.08 -8.96 7.51
N TYR A 160 1.35 -8.58 7.43
CA TYR A 160 1.74 -7.23 7.00
C TYR A 160 1.25 -6.90 5.59
N ARG A 161 1.39 -7.84 4.64
CA ARG A 161 0.91 -7.66 3.27
C ARG A 161 -0.59 -7.39 3.19
N ARG A 162 -1.40 -8.05 4.03
CA ARG A 162 -2.86 -7.85 4.05
C ARG A 162 -3.24 -6.42 4.39
N VAL A 163 -2.43 -5.75 5.18
CA VAL A 163 -2.63 -4.36 5.59
C VAL A 163 -2.02 -3.41 4.58
N VAL A 164 -0.73 -3.53 4.29
CA VAL A 164 -0.01 -2.54 3.48
C VAL A 164 -0.45 -2.51 2.01
N LEU A 165 -0.95 -3.61 1.46
CA LEU A 165 -1.44 -3.62 0.08
C LEU A 165 -2.73 -2.80 -0.11
N LYS A 166 -3.50 -2.60 0.95
CA LYS A 166 -4.69 -1.74 0.96
C LYS A 166 -4.36 -0.27 1.24
N ASP A 167 -3.16 0.01 1.77
CA ASP A 167 -2.73 1.38 2.06
C ASP A 167 -2.64 2.19 0.78
N PRO A 168 -3.32 3.35 0.70
CA PRO A 168 -3.22 4.26 -0.45
C PRO A 168 -1.84 4.91 -0.57
N LEU A 169 -0.99 4.84 0.46
CA LEU A 169 0.34 5.47 0.53
C LEU A 169 0.27 6.99 0.34
N LEU A 170 -0.65 7.61 1.05
CA LEU A 170 -0.78 9.07 1.02
C LEU A 170 0.44 9.75 1.65
N PRO A 171 0.76 10.97 1.21
CA PRO A 171 1.74 11.82 1.87
C PRO A 171 1.41 12.06 3.35
N GLU A 172 2.44 12.22 4.18
CA GLU A 172 2.29 12.39 5.63
C GLU A 172 1.42 13.59 6.00
N GLU A 173 1.49 14.66 5.22
CA GLU A 173 0.72 15.90 5.40
C GLU A 173 -0.80 15.69 5.32
N LEU A 174 -1.22 14.62 4.65
CA LEU A 174 -2.62 14.24 4.46
C LEU A 174 -3.10 13.17 5.44
N LEU A 175 -2.19 12.54 6.17
CA LEU A 175 -2.51 11.48 7.13
C LEU A 175 -2.98 12.04 8.48
N PRO A 176 -3.78 11.29 9.25
CA PRO A 176 -4.10 11.62 10.63
C PRO A 176 -2.85 11.66 11.49
N SER A 177 -2.84 12.50 12.53
CA SER A 177 -1.71 12.62 13.48
C SER A 177 -1.41 11.33 14.25
N HIS A 178 -2.39 10.43 14.37
CA HIS A 178 -2.28 9.14 15.04
C HIS A 178 -2.11 7.97 14.07
N TRP A 179 -1.61 8.22 12.86
CA TRP A 179 -1.43 7.19 11.84
C TRP A 179 -0.45 6.11 12.26
N ALA A 180 -0.95 4.88 12.39
CA ALA A 180 -0.18 3.74 12.89
C ALA A 180 0.70 3.06 11.82
N GLY A 181 0.60 3.46 10.55
CA GLY A 181 1.32 2.83 9.45
C GLY A 181 2.84 2.84 9.59
N GLN A 182 3.42 3.96 10.06
CA GLN A 182 4.87 4.05 10.31
C GLN A 182 5.32 3.12 11.43
N THR A 183 4.55 3.07 12.54
CA THR A 183 4.82 2.18 13.67
C THR A 183 4.74 0.71 13.26
N ALA A 184 3.69 0.33 12.50
CA ALA A 184 3.53 -1.02 11.99
C ALA A 184 4.68 -1.43 11.08
N ARG A 185 5.13 -0.52 10.23
CA ARG A 185 6.26 -0.72 9.33
C ARG A 185 7.54 -0.96 10.12
N GLN A 186 7.86 -0.08 11.07
CA GLN A 186 9.09 -0.21 11.88
C GLN A 186 9.07 -1.52 12.67
N LEU A 187 7.92 -1.90 13.22
CA LEU A 187 7.72 -3.18 13.90
C LEU A 187 8.01 -4.36 12.96
N CYS A 188 7.46 -4.33 11.75
CA CYS A 188 7.69 -5.35 10.74
C CYS A 188 9.17 -5.47 10.38
N ILE A 189 9.86 -4.36 10.15
CA ILE A 189 11.30 -4.33 9.81
C ILE A 189 12.11 -4.92 10.96
N ASN A 190 11.87 -4.50 12.20
CA ASN A 190 12.61 -4.95 13.37
C ASN A 190 12.49 -6.48 13.58
N ILE A 191 11.28 -7.02 13.47
CA ILE A 191 11.07 -8.48 13.58
C ILE A 191 11.71 -9.19 12.40
N TYR A 192 11.50 -8.70 11.18
CA TYR A 192 12.05 -9.30 9.96
C TYR A 192 13.57 -9.41 10.03
N GLN A 193 14.27 -8.33 10.36
CA GLN A 193 15.73 -8.31 10.47
C GLN A 193 16.25 -9.30 11.50
N ARG A 194 15.51 -9.49 12.60
CA ARG A 194 15.91 -10.44 13.65
C ARG A 194 15.81 -11.89 13.23
N VAL A 195 14.82 -12.25 12.42
CA VAL A 195 14.55 -13.64 12.02
C VAL A 195 15.10 -14.03 10.64
N ALA A 196 15.41 -13.05 9.78
CA ALA A 196 15.81 -13.29 8.40
C ALA A 196 17.05 -14.20 8.25
N PRO A 197 18.13 -14.05 9.05
CA PRO A 197 19.29 -14.95 8.94
C PRO A 197 18.94 -16.42 9.19
N GLY A 198 18.17 -16.72 10.25
CA GLY A 198 17.72 -18.07 10.55
C GLY A 198 16.77 -18.63 9.51
N ALA A 199 15.84 -17.80 9.02
CA ALA A 199 14.92 -18.19 7.95
C ALA A 199 15.66 -18.55 6.65
N LEU A 200 16.71 -17.81 6.31
CA LEU A 200 17.56 -18.09 5.14
C LEU A 200 18.31 -19.41 5.31
N ALA A 201 18.88 -19.66 6.49
CA ALA A 201 19.56 -20.93 6.79
C ALA A 201 18.61 -22.12 6.58
N PHE A 202 17.38 -22.04 7.08
CA PHE A 202 16.36 -23.10 6.91
C PHE A 202 16.05 -23.41 5.44
N VAL A 203 15.95 -22.38 4.61
CA VAL A 203 15.67 -22.56 3.16
C VAL A 203 16.88 -23.19 2.46
N SER A 204 18.11 -22.79 2.82
CA SER A 204 19.34 -23.30 2.23
C SER A 204 19.61 -24.77 2.59
N GLU A 205 19.14 -25.26 3.74
CA GLU A 205 19.28 -26.67 4.16
C GLU A 205 18.28 -27.61 3.45
N LYS A 206 17.19 -27.06 2.90
CA LYS A 206 16.12 -27.85 2.26
C LYS A 206 16.06 -27.73 0.73
N GLY A 207 16.86 -26.87 0.12
CA GLY A 207 16.94 -26.65 -1.33
C GLY A 207 18.14 -27.32 -1.93
#